data_d2c46dc35237155c1fb6feba3936fc6e
#
_entry.id   d2c46dc35237155c1fb6feba3936fc6e
#
_cell.length_a   1.000
_cell.length_b   1.000
_cell.length_c   1.000
_cell.angle_alpha   90.00
_cell.angle_beta   90.00
_cell.angle_gamma   90.00
#
_symmetry.space_group_name_H-M   'P 1'
#
loop_
_entity.id
_entity.type
_entity.pdbx_description
1 polymer ?
#
loop_
_entity_poly.entity_id
_entity_poly.type
_entity_poly.pdbx_seq_one_letter_code
_entity_poly.pdbx_strand_id
1 'polypeptide(L)'
;MPVVTVQEFRNQAINILDKYLETDESERPPMMLCLDSLGMLSTTKEIEDTAEGKETRDMTRAQVVKGAFRVLTLKLGRAGVPMIVTNHTYDVIGSMFPQKEMGGGSGLKYAASSIIYLSKKKEKEGTEVVGNIIHCKNAKSRLTVENRMVDVRLNYETGLDRYYGLLDLALASGIFKKSSTRIELPNGKTEFGKTINNNPEKYFTDEVMERLEVVVRDYFKYGNENRTDDTQESDSE
;
A
#
# COMPACT_ATOMS: atom_id res chain seq x y z
N MET A 1 -15.09 -3.14 -15.25
CA MET A 1 -16.37 -2.49 -15.54
C MET A 1 -16.14 -0.98 -15.51
N PRO A 2 -16.34 -0.25 -16.61
CA PRO A 2 -16.10 1.18 -16.64
C PRO A 2 -17.16 1.91 -15.81
N VAL A 3 -16.72 2.88 -15.01
CA VAL A 3 -17.55 3.80 -14.23
C VAL A 3 -17.02 5.22 -14.40
N VAL A 4 -17.89 6.20 -14.47
CA VAL A 4 -17.54 7.60 -14.71
C VAL A 4 -17.72 8.46 -13.47
N THR A 5 -18.72 8.16 -12.64
CA THR A 5 -19.03 8.93 -11.44
C THR A 5 -18.90 8.12 -10.16
N VAL A 6 -18.65 8.84 -9.04
CA VAL A 6 -18.65 8.26 -7.69
C VAL A 6 -20.01 7.63 -7.36
N GLN A 7 -21.11 8.26 -7.81
CA GLN A 7 -22.46 7.75 -7.59
C GLN A 7 -22.70 6.44 -8.34
N GLU A 8 -22.27 6.38 -9.61
CA GLU A 8 -22.36 5.18 -10.43
C GLU A 8 -21.53 4.04 -9.83
N PHE A 9 -20.28 4.30 -9.49
CA PHE A 9 -19.42 3.35 -8.80
C PHE A 9 -20.08 2.79 -7.55
N ARG A 10 -20.57 3.66 -6.65
CA ARG A 10 -21.29 3.26 -5.43
C ARG A 10 -22.45 2.32 -5.75
N ASN A 11 -23.31 2.70 -6.71
CA ASN A 11 -24.50 1.92 -7.02
C ASN A 11 -24.15 0.54 -7.59
N GLN A 12 -23.16 0.48 -8.49
CA GLN A 12 -22.70 -0.78 -9.08
C GLN A 12 -22.05 -1.69 -8.03
N ALA A 13 -21.20 -1.14 -7.17
CA ALA A 13 -20.57 -1.91 -6.09
C ALA A 13 -21.60 -2.44 -5.08
N ILE A 14 -22.62 -1.65 -4.74
CA ILE A 14 -23.74 -2.09 -3.89
C ILE A 14 -24.47 -3.25 -4.55
N ASN A 15 -24.84 -3.13 -5.82
CA ASN A 15 -25.58 -4.17 -6.54
C ASN A 15 -24.79 -5.49 -6.61
N ILE A 16 -23.47 -5.42 -6.82
CA ILE A 16 -22.60 -6.60 -6.80
C ILE A 16 -22.58 -7.25 -5.42
N LEU A 17 -22.42 -6.46 -4.36
CA LEU A 17 -22.39 -6.97 -2.99
C LEU A 17 -23.73 -7.55 -2.54
N ASP A 18 -24.85 -6.95 -2.97
CA ASP A 18 -26.19 -7.47 -2.64
C ASP A 18 -26.42 -8.83 -3.31
N LYS A 19 -26.11 -8.97 -4.60
CA LYS A 19 -26.17 -10.26 -5.31
C LYS A 19 -25.24 -11.30 -4.70
N TYR A 20 -24.03 -10.90 -4.29
CA TYR A 20 -23.09 -11.79 -3.62
C TYR A 20 -23.62 -12.30 -2.29
N LEU A 21 -24.33 -11.45 -1.53
CA LEU A 21 -24.96 -11.82 -0.26
C LEU A 21 -26.22 -12.69 -0.41
N GLU A 22 -26.89 -12.65 -1.57
CA GLU A 22 -28.01 -13.53 -1.91
C GLU A 22 -27.58 -14.99 -2.17
N THR A 23 -26.29 -15.20 -2.53
CA THR A 23 -25.73 -16.54 -2.71
C THR A 23 -25.45 -17.17 -1.34
N ASP A 24 -25.67 -18.48 -1.20
CA ASP A 24 -25.35 -19.20 0.02
C ASP A 24 -23.85 -19.07 0.35
N GLU A 25 -23.53 -18.88 1.63
CA GLU A 25 -22.16 -18.59 2.09
C GLU A 25 -21.16 -19.67 1.65
N SER A 26 -21.59 -20.93 1.65
CA SER A 26 -20.80 -22.09 1.21
C SER A 26 -20.47 -22.11 -0.30
N GLU A 27 -21.27 -21.39 -1.09
CA GLU A 27 -21.15 -21.34 -2.55
C GLU A 27 -20.52 -20.03 -3.05
N ARG A 28 -20.24 -19.08 -2.15
CA ARG A 28 -19.66 -17.77 -2.50
C ARG A 28 -18.22 -17.92 -2.98
N PRO A 29 -17.90 -17.53 -4.22
CA PRO A 29 -16.52 -17.53 -4.67
C PRO A 29 -15.72 -16.43 -3.95
N PRO A 30 -14.39 -16.59 -3.76
CA PRO A 30 -13.55 -15.51 -3.29
C PRO A 30 -13.71 -14.26 -4.17
N MET A 31 -13.96 -13.10 -3.56
CA MET A 31 -14.16 -11.85 -4.29
C MET A 31 -13.37 -10.70 -3.63
N MET A 32 -12.82 -9.83 -4.45
CA MET A 32 -12.21 -8.55 -4.05
C MET A 32 -12.67 -7.46 -5.02
N LEU A 33 -12.98 -6.27 -4.51
CA LEU A 33 -13.25 -5.11 -5.34
C LEU A 33 -12.00 -4.23 -5.46
N CYS A 34 -11.71 -3.78 -6.69
CA CYS A 34 -10.61 -2.85 -6.96
C CYS A 34 -11.16 -1.62 -7.69
N LEU A 35 -10.84 -0.43 -7.19
CA LEU A 35 -11.12 0.84 -7.86
C LEU A 35 -9.81 1.53 -8.25
N ASP A 36 -9.54 1.65 -9.54
CA ASP A 36 -8.40 2.37 -10.11
C ASP A 36 -8.90 3.42 -11.10
N SER A 37 -8.85 4.66 -10.74
CA SER A 37 -8.57 5.31 -9.46
C SER A 37 -9.75 6.21 -9.04
N LEU A 38 -9.94 6.40 -7.72
CA LEU A 38 -10.99 7.30 -7.22
C LEU A 38 -10.78 8.75 -7.69
N GLY A 39 -9.53 9.19 -7.85
CA GLY A 39 -9.20 10.53 -8.30
C GLY A 39 -9.75 10.87 -9.69
N MET A 40 -9.96 9.87 -10.54
CA MET A 40 -10.46 10.03 -11.91
C MET A 40 -11.98 10.02 -12.03
N LEU A 41 -12.70 9.62 -10.98
CA LEU A 41 -14.17 9.67 -11.00
C LEU A 41 -14.66 11.09 -10.78
N SER A 42 -15.59 11.53 -11.60
CA SER A 42 -16.33 12.79 -11.41
C SER A 42 -17.52 12.59 -10.45
N THR A 43 -18.18 13.67 -10.07
CA THR A 43 -19.53 13.60 -9.52
C THR A 43 -20.55 13.82 -10.65
N THR A 44 -21.79 13.41 -10.44
CA THR A 44 -22.89 13.71 -11.40
C THR A 44 -22.98 15.21 -11.63
N LYS A 45 -22.86 16.00 -10.57
CA LYS A 45 -22.87 17.46 -10.65
C LYS A 45 -21.71 18.03 -11.48
N GLU A 46 -20.47 17.52 -11.31
CA GLU A 46 -19.33 17.94 -12.13
C GLU A 46 -19.59 17.72 -13.63
N ILE A 47 -20.22 16.60 -13.99
CA ILE A 47 -20.58 16.31 -15.39
C ILE A 47 -21.65 17.26 -15.91
N GLU A 48 -22.70 17.51 -15.13
CA GLU A 48 -23.78 18.43 -15.47
C GLU A 48 -23.27 19.86 -15.63
N ASP A 49 -22.51 20.37 -14.66
CA ASP A 49 -21.92 21.71 -14.71
C ASP A 49 -20.99 21.88 -15.91
N THR A 50 -20.19 20.86 -16.24
CA THR A 50 -19.31 20.87 -17.42
C THR A 50 -20.12 20.90 -18.72
N ALA A 51 -21.19 20.12 -18.82
CA ALA A 51 -22.07 20.09 -20.00
C ALA A 51 -22.78 21.45 -20.24
N GLU A 52 -23.06 22.18 -19.13
CA GLU A 52 -23.64 23.53 -19.19
C GLU A 52 -22.58 24.65 -19.38
N GLY A 53 -21.30 24.30 -19.50
CA GLY A 53 -20.20 25.27 -19.65
C GLY A 53 -19.90 26.05 -18.37
N LYS A 54 -20.29 25.55 -17.21
CA LYS A 54 -19.97 26.19 -15.90
C LYS A 54 -18.57 25.77 -15.44
N GLU A 55 -17.73 26.74 -15.17
CA GLU A 55 -16.37 26.54 -14.61
C GLU A 55 -16.34 26.47 -13.06
N THR A 56 -17.45 26.14 -12.44
CA THR A 56 -17.56 26.10 -10.98
C THR A 56 -17.04 24.79 -10.41
N ARG A 57 -16.14 24.88 -9.41
CA ARG A 57 -15.64 23.71 -8.68
C ARG A 57 -16.75 23.10 -7.83
N ASP A 58 -17.00 21.81 -7.99
CA ASP A 58 -17.96 21.09 -7.12
C ASP A 58 -17.45 20.96 -5.69
N MET A 59 -17.97 21.82 -4.82
CA MET A 59 -17.64 21.82 -3.39
C MET A 59 -18.28 20.65 -2.65
N THR A 60 -19.20 19.90 -3.27
CA THR A 60 -19.92 18.77 -2.66
C THR A 60 -19.21 17.44 -2.86
N ARG A 61 -18.19 17.37 -3.75
CA ARG A 61 -17.46 16.15 -4.07
C ARG A 61 -16.99 15.36 -2.83
N ALA A 62 -16.39 16.05 -1.84
CA ALA A 62 -15.93 15.40 -0.62
C ALA A 62 -17.09 14.76 0.18
N GLN A 63 -18.27 15.38 0.18
CA GLN A 63 -19.46 14.83 0.84
C GLN A 63 -20.01 13.62 0.09
N VAL A 64 -20.03 13.66 -1.25
CA VAL A 64 -20.46 12.55 -2.10
C VAL A 64 -19.55 11.34 -1.89
N VAL A 65 -18.23 11.52 -1.90
CA VAL A 65 -17.24 10.47 -1.62
C VAL A 65 -17.45 9.91 -0.21
N LYS A 66 -17.54 10.78 0.80
CA LYS A 66 -17.79 10.36 2.19
C LYS A 66 -19.07 9.52 2.34
N GLY A 67 -20.16 9.96 1.69
CA GLY A 67 -21.45 9.25 1.70
C GLY A 67 -21.34 7.88 1.03
N ALA A 68 -20.68 7.80 -0.12
CA ALA A 68 -20.49 6.56 -0.85
C ALA A 68 -19.71 5.53 -0.03
N PHE A 69 -18.55 5.90 0.51
CA PHE A 69 -17.71 4.98 1.28
C PHE A 69 -18.30 4.60 2.63
N ARG A 70 -19.07 5.47 3.26
CA ARG A 70 -19.80 5.11 4.49
C ARG A 70 -20.76 3.94 4.28
N VAL A 71 -21.51 3.92 3.17
CA VAL A 71 -22.42 2.82 2.85
C VAL A 71 -21.66 1.58 2.40
N LEU A 72 -20.67 1.74 1.51
CA LEU A 72 -19.87 0.64 0.97
C LEU A 72 -19.11 -0.10 2.07
N THR A 73 -18.50 0.60 3.02
CA THR A 73 -17.73 -0.03 4.11
C THR A 73 -18.61 -0.99 4.94
N LEU A 74 -19.86 -0.61 5.21
CA LEU A 74 -20.79 -1.47 5.93
C LEU A 74 -21.16 -2.73 5.14
N LYS A 75 -21.42 -2.58 3.83
CA LYS A 75 -21.76 -3.72 2.96
C LYS A 75 -20.58 -4.64 2.72
N LEU A 76 -19.39 -4.09 2.48
CA LEU A 76 -18.14 -4.84 2.36
C LEU A 76 -17.86 -5.67 3.60
N GLY A 77 -18.01 -5.07 4.79
CA GLY A 77 -17.84 -5.77 6.06
C GLY A 77 -18.83 -6.92 6.26
N ARG A 78 -20.10 -6.72 5.89
CA ARG A 78 -21.13 -7.79 5.95
C ARG A 78 -20.85 -8.92 4.97
N ALA A 79 -20.32 -8.58 3.79
CA ALA A 79 -20.00 -9.56 2.74
C ALA A 79 -18.65 -10.25 2.95
N GLY A 80 -17.81 -9.78 3.88
CA GLY A 80 -16.44 -10.27 4.03
C GLY A 80 -15.56 -9.99 2.80
N VAL A 81 -15.91 -8.99 1.98
CA VAL A 81 -15.25 -8.67 0.72
C VAL A 81 -14.24 -7.54 0.93
N PRO A 82 -12.93 -7.76 0.71
CA PRO A 82 -11.93 -6.71 0.74
C PRO A 82 -12.07 -5.77 -0.45
N MET A 83 -11.65 -4.51 -0.26
CA MET A 83 -11.62 -3.50 -1.32
C MET A 83 -10.30 -2.75 -1.33
N ILE A 84 -9.70 -2.64 -2.52
CA ILE A 84 -8.52 -1.81 -2.79
C ILE A 84 -8.96 -0.59 -3.59
N VAL A 85 -8.51 0.59 -3.17
CA VAL A 85 -8.75 1.85 -3.86
C VAL A 85 -7.41 2.53 -4.11
N THR A 86 -7.09 2.83 -5.36
CA THR A 86 -5.99 3.73 -5.69
C THR A 86 -6.48 5.17 -5.72
N ASN A 87 -5.63 6.10 -5.30
CA ASN A 87 -5.97 7.52 -5.27
C ASN A 87 -4.73 8.39 -5.50
N HIS A 88 -4.94 9.65 -5.84
CA HIS A 88 -3.87 10.63 -6.01
C HIS A 88 -3.67 11.46 -4.75
N THR A 89 -2.43 11.90 -4.54
CA THR A 89 -2.07 12.87 -3.52
C THR A 89 -1.79 14.22 -4.16
N TYR A 90 -2.14 15.29 -3.45
CA TYR A 90 -1.92 16.68 -3.84
C TYR A 90 -1.09 17.37 -2.77
N ASP A 91 -0.23 18.29 -3.20
CA ASP A 91 0.54 19.11 -2.27
C ASP A 91 -0.37 20.13 -1.59
N VAL A 92 -0.22 20.27 -0.28
CA VAL A 92 -1.00 21.25 0.50
C VAL A 92 -0.40 22.63 0.28
N ILE A 93 -1.15 23.50 -0.39
CA ILE A 93 -0.73 24.89 -0.65
C ILE A 93 -0.74 25.69 0.65
N GLY A 94 0.35 26.39 0.95
CA GLY A 94 0.47 27.25 2.14
C GLY A 94 0.95 26.56 3.41
N SER A 95 1.31 25.28 3.34
CA SER A 95 2.02 24.60 4.44
C SER A 95 3.48 25.04 4.48
N MET A 96 4.00 25.31 5.68
CA MET A 96 5.44 25.61 5.88
C MET A 96 6.34 24.40 5.56
N PHE A 97 5.79 23.20 5.63
CA PHE A 97 6.48 21.96 5.29
C PHE A 97 5.74 21.23 4.16
N PRO A 98 6.46 20.55 3.24
CA PRO A 98 5.84 19.78 2.18
C PRO A 98 4.92 18.71 2.78
N GLN A 99 3.61 18.89 2.64
CA GLN A 99 2.60 17.93 3.06
C GLN A 99 1.77 17.49 1.86
N LYS A 100 1.50 16.19 1.80
CA LYS A 100 0.63 15.62 0.78
C LYS A 100 -0.68 15.17 1.40
N GLU A 101 -1.78 15.57 0.77
CA GLU A 101 -3.11 15.09 1.13
C GLU A 101 -3.70 14.24 -0.01
N MET A 102 -4.48 13.22 0.38
CA MET A 102 -5.21 12.44 -0.60
C MET A 102 -6.51 13.13 -0.99
N GLY A 103 -6.89 13.04 -2.26
CA GLY A 103 -8.18 13.49 -2.76
C GLY A 103 -9.35 12.76 -2.10
N GLY A 104 -10.53 13.40 -2.07
CA GLY A 104 -11.76 12.81 -1.51
C GLY A 104 -12.05 13.17 -0.05
N GLY A 105 -11.20 13.97 0.57
CA GLY A 105 -11.42 14.53 1.91
C GLY A 105 -11.27 13.54 3.08
N SER A 106 -11.50 14.02 4.31
CA SER A 106 -11.31 13.27 5.55
C SER A 106 -12.19 12.01 5.66
N GLY A 107 -13.35 12.00 5.00
CA GLY A 107 -14.29 10.86 5.05
C GLY A 107 -13.68 9.56 4.56
N LEU A 108 -12.83 9.61 3.53
CA LEU A 108 -12.12 8.44 3.00
C LEU A 108 -11.07 7.92 4.01
N LYS A 109 -10.35 8.84 4.69
CA LYS A 109 -9.41 8.47 5.75
C LYS A 109 -10.08 7.67 6.87
N TYR A 110 -11.31 8.04 7.25
CA TYR A 110 -12.06 7.30 8.27
C TYR A 110 -12.58 5.96 7.79
N ALA A 111 -12.99 5.86 6.54
CA ALA A 111 -13.52 4.62 5.96
C ALA A 111 -12.43 3.55 5.80
N ALA A 112 -11.23 3.91 5.35
CA ALA A 112 -10.15 2.98 5.08
C ALA A 112 -9.63 2.29 6.35
N SER A 113 -9.39 0.98 6.26
CA SER A 113 -8.73 0.19 7.31
C SER A 113 -7.23 0.43 7.32
N SER A 114 -6.62 0.57 6.15
CA SER A 114 -5.20 0.90 5.98
C SER A 114 -5.03 1.93 4.87
N ILE A 115 -4.05 2.83 5.03
CA ILE A 115 -3.67 3.84 4.04
C ILE A 115 -2.16 3.77 3.88
N ILE A 116 -1.72 3.48 2.66
CA ILE A 116 -0.30 3.39 2.31
C ILE A 116 0.00 4.50 1.30
N TYR A 117 0.89 5.42 1.66
CA TYR A 117 1.44 6.38 0.72
C TYR A 117 2.62 5.77 -0.03
N LEU A 118 2.59 5.92 -1.35
CA LEU A 118 3.63 5.44 -2.24
C LEU A 118 4.37 6.64 -2.83
N SER A 119 5.68 6.63 -2.70
CA SER A 119 6.56 7.52 -3.45
C SER A 119 7.60 6.69 -4.20
N LYS A 120 8.14 7.20 -5.30
CA LYS A 120 9.06 6.44 -6.13
C LYS A 120 10.34 7.21 -6.41
N LYS A 121 11.45 6.48 -6.40
CA LYS A 121 12.77 6.92 -6.86
C LYS A 121 13.19 6.07 -8.06
N LYS A 122 13.60 6.71 -9.15
CA LYS A 122 14.11 5.98 -10.34
C LYS A 122 15.39 5.23 -9.98
N GLU A 123 15.45 3.96 -10.34
CA GLU A 123 16.64 3.15 -10.29
C GLU A 123 17.33 3.20 -11.65
N LYS A 124 18.67 3.43 -11.64
CA LYS A 124 19.46 3.57 -12.87
C LYS A 124 20.63 2.61 -12.86
N GLU A 125 20.91 2.03 -14.03
CA GLU A 125 22.17 1.37 -14.35
C GLU A 125 22.91 2.23 -15.38
N GLY A 126 23.98 2.91 -14.94
CA GLY A 126 24.65 3.93 -15.74
C GLY A 126 23.70 5.11 -16.03
N THR A 127 23.36 5.33 -17.29
CA THR A 127 22.43 6.38 -17.75
C THR A 127 20.99 5.89 -17.94
N GLU A 128 20.79 4.59 -18.01
CA GLU A 128 19.49 3.96 -18.27
C GLU A 128 18.66 3.79 -17.02
N VAL A 129 17.34 4.02 -17.13
CA VAL A 129 16.40 3.79 -16.04
C VAL A 129 15.85 2.37 -16.15
N VAL A 130 16.29 1.49 -15.24
CA VAL A 130 15.94 0.05 -15.25
C VAL A 130 14.74 -0.28 -14.37
N GLY A 131 14.32 0.66 -13.50
CA GLY A 131 13.24 0.40 -12.58
C GLY A 131 12.94 1.55 -11.64
N ASN A 132 12.21 1.23 -10.59
CA ASN A 132 11.92 2.15 -9.48
C ASN A 132 12.07 1.44 -8.13
N ILE A 133 12.59 2.16 -7.16
CA ILE A 133 12.41 1.86 -5.74
C ILE A 133 11.17 2.62 -5.27
N ILE A 134 10.20 1.90 -4.71
CA ILE A 134 8.93 2.44 -4.24
C ILE A 134 8.97 2.44 -2.72
N HIS A 135 8.95 3.64 -2.13
CA HIS A 135 8.88 3.84 -0.69
C HIS A 135 7.41 3.77 -0.26
N CYS A 136 7.05 2.76 0.51
CA CYS A 136 5.70 2.50 1.01
C CYS A 136 5.61 2.92 2.47
N LYS A 137 4.88 3.99 2.77
CA LYS A 137 4.64 4.47 4.15
C LYS A 137 3.23 4.10 4.60
N ASN A 138 3.12 3.30 5.66
CA ASN A 138 1.85 3.02 6.32
C ASN A 138 1.41 4.23 7.16
N ALA A 139 0.59 5.10 6.58
CA ALA A 139 0.14 6.34 7.22
C ALA A 139 -1.04 6.13 8.17
N LYS A 140 -1.79 5.04 7.98
CA LYS A 140 -2.89 4.63 8.83
C LYS A 140 -3.04 3.12 8.78
N SER A 141 -3.28 2.49 9.92
CA SER A 141 -3.71 1.10 9.98
C SER A 141 -4.56 0.85 11.23
N ARG A 142 -5.60 0.04 11.06
CA ARG A 142 -6.38 -0.52 12.18
C ARG A 142 -5.81 -1.86 12.65
N LEU A 143 -4.93 -2.48 11.86
CA LEU A 143 -4.46 -3.85 12.04
C LEU A 143 -3.00 -3.91 12.49
N THR A 144 -2.22 -2.89 12.15
CA THR A 144 -0.77 -2.87 12.36
C THR A 144 -0.29 -1.51 12.86
N VAL A 145 0.95 -1.45 13.34
CA VAL A 145 1.58 -0.20 13.77
C VAL A 145 1.70 0.78 12.62
N GLU A 146 1.27 2.02 12.84
CA GLU A 146 1.36 3.12 11.86
C GLU A 146 2.79 3.67 11.73
N ASN A 147 3.01 4.48 10.70
CA ASN A 147 4.28 5.15 10.38
C ASN A 147 5.47 4.23 10.08
N ARG A 148 5.24 2.94 9.82
CA ARG A 148 6.28 2.05 9.31
C ARG A 148 6.48 2.27 7.82
N MET A 149 7.73 2.13 7.39
CA MET A 149 8.14 2.28 5.99
C MET A 149 8.76 0.98 5.49
N VAL A 150 8.44 0.62 4.27
CA VAL A 150 9.02 -0.52 3.56
C VAL A 150 9.31 -0.09 2.12
N ASP A 151 10.49 -0.43 1.64
CA ASP A 151 10.85 -0.22 0.26
C ASP A 151 10.62 -1.49 -0.55
N VAL A 152 10.06 -1.33 -1.75
CA VAL A 152 9.92 -2.40 -2.72
C VAL A 152 10.56 -1.99 -4.04
N ARG A 153 11.20 -2.94 -4.72
CA ARG A 153 11.86 -2.73 -6.01
C ARG A 153 10.98 -3.23 -7.13
N LEU A 154 10.75 -2.37 -8.12
CA LEU A 154 10.07 -2.71 -9.36
C LEU A 154 11.05 -2.55 -10.52
N ASN A 155 11.50 -3.67 -11.06
CA ASN A 155 12.33 -3.70 -12.26
C ASN A 155 11.41 -3.77 -13.50
N TYR A 156 11.77 -3.04 -14.58
CA TYR A 156 10.91 -2.96 -15.78
C TYR A 156 10.90 -4.25 -16.60
N GLU A 157 11.91 -5.09 -16.50
CA GLU A 157 11.98 -6.36 -17.21
C GLU A 157 11.40 -7.52 -16.40
N THR A 158 11.78 -7.60 -15.10
CA THR A 158 11.45 -8.74 -14.24
C THR A 158 10.25 -8.51 -13.32
N GLY A 159 9.75 -7.27 -13.26
CA GLY A 159 8.63 -6.91 -12.41
C GLY A 159 9.01 -6.66 -10.95
N LEU A 160 8.12 -7.00 -10.03
CA LEU A 160 8.31 -6.79 -8.59
C LEU A 160 9.34 -7.76 -8.03
N ASP A 161 10.41 -7.21 -7.41
CA ASP A 161 11.46 -8.01 -6.79
C ASP A 161 10.98 -8.54 -5.41
N ARG A 162 10.82 -9.85 -5.34
CA ARG A 162 10.37 -10.56 -4.14
C ARG A 162 11.39 -10.51 -2.99
N TYR A 163 12.66 -10.36 -3.31
CA TYR A 163 13.76 -10.52 -2.36
C TYR A 163 14.40 -9.19 -1.92
N TYR A 164 13.95 -8.07 -2.49
CA TYR A 164 14.50 -6.76 -2.16
C TYR A 164 14.35 -6.44 -0.68
N GLY A 165 15.46 -6.07 -0.03
CA GLY A 165 15.51 -5.73 1.39
C GLY A 165 15.55 -6.92 2.35
N LEU A 166 15.35 -8.15 1.89
CA LEU A 166 15.34 -9.33 2.77
C LEU A 166 16.70 -9.61 3.41
N LEU A 167 17.80 -9.27 2.75
CA LEU A 167 19.14 -9.44 3.34
C LEU A 167 19.32 -8.55 4.58
N ASP A 168 18.92 -7.29 4.49
CA ASP A 168 19.00 -6.35 5.60
C ASP A 168 18.09 -6.79 6.75
N LEU A 169 16.89 -7.25 6.43
CA LEU A 169 15.96 -7.80 7.41
C LEU A 169 16.52 -9.06 8.10
N ALA A 170 17.13 -9.98 7.34
CA ALA A 170 17.72 -11.21 7.88
C ALA A 170 18.92 -10.90 8.80
N LEU A 171 19.69 -9.87 8.49
CA LEU A 171 20.78 -9.39 9.35
C LEU A 171 20.24 -8.70 10.61
N ALA A 172 19.28 -7.80 10.47
CA ALA A 172 18.68 -7.09 11.59
C ALA A 172 17.99 -8.03 12.59
N SER A 173 17.37 -9.09 12.09
CA SER A 173 16.70 -10.10 12.93
C SER A 173 17.65 -11.18 13.49
N GLY A 174 18.93 -11.18 13.11
CA GLY A 174 19.90 -12.18 13.54
C GLY A 174 19.73 -13.56 12.91
N ILE A 175 18.83 -13.71 11.92
CA ILE A 175 18.68 -14.96 11.14
C ILE A 175 19.95 -15.20 10.33
N PHE A 176 20.49 -14.15 9.71
CA PHE A 176 21.85 -14.12 9.18
C PHE A 176 22.71 -13.29 10.12
N LYS A 177 24.00 -13.61 10.19
CA LYS A 177 24.94 -12.89 11.07
C LYS A 177 26.05 -12.26 10.25
N LYS A 178 26.42 -11.04 10.58
CA LYS A 178 27.57 -10.38 9.95
C LYS A 178 28.86 -10.92 10.58
N SER A 179 29.73 -11.51 9.76
CA SER A 179 31.06 -12.02 10.15
C SER A 179 32.11 -11.30 9.33
N SER A 180 32.63 -10.16 9.84
CA SER A 180 33.57 -9.28 9.14
C SER A 180 32.96 -8.82 7.78
N THR A 181 33.61 -9.19 6.68
CA THR A 181 33.17 -8.86 5.30
C THR A 181 32.19 -9.87 4.72
N ARG A 182 31.92 -10.98 5.43
CA ARG A 182 31.03 -12.05 5.00
C ARG A 182 29.78 -12.10 5.86
N ILE A 183 28.84 -12.89 5.42
CA ILE A 183 27.56 -13.15 6.08
C ILE A 183 27.49 -14.64 6.36
N GLU A 184 27.32 -14.98 7.63
CA GLU A 184 27.09 -16.33 8.10
C GLU A 184 25.60 -16.67 7.98
N LEU A 185 25.34 -17.77 7.31
CA LEU A 185 24.01 -18.32 7.07
C LEU A 185 23.59 -19.26 8.20
N PRO A 186 22.29 -19.61 8.35
CA PRO A 186 21.83 -20.53 9.38
C PRO A 186 22.50 -21.90 9.38
N ASN A 187 23.01 -22.34 8.23
CA ASN A 187 23.74 -23.61 8.07
C ASN A 187 25.24 -23.50 8.41
N GLY A 188 25.71 -22.38 8.95
CA GLY A 188 27.10 -22.14 9.32
C GLY A 188 28.04 -21.80 8.13
N LYS A 189 27.54 -21.78 6.90
CA LYS A 189 28.33 -21.36 5.74
C LYS A 189 28.39 -19.83 5.68
N THR A 190 29.47 -19.31 5.10
CA THR A 190 29.67 -17.87 4.94
C THR A 190 29.70 -17.46 3.48
N GLU A 191 29.00 -16.37 3.13
CA GLU A 191 28.94 -15.84 1.78
C GLU A 191 29.08 -14.32 1.76
N PHE A 192 29.36 -13.75 0.60
CA PHE A 192 29.35 -12.29 0.42
C PHE A 192 27.92 -11.79 0.20
N GLY A 193 27.59 -10.63 0.77
CA GLY A 193 26.25 -10.02 0.58
C GLY A 193 25.88 -9.83 -0.90
N LYS A 194 26.85 -9.45 -1.75
CA LYS A 194 26.63 -9.35 -3.19
C LYS A 194 26.26 -10.69 -3.82
N THR A 195 26.87 -11.79 -3.39
CA THR A 195 26.57 -13.15 -3.88
C THR A 195 25.15 -13.56 -3.49
N ILE A 196 24.74 -13.23 -2.26
CA ILE A 196 23.38 -13.49 -1.75
C ILE A 196 22.35 -12.71 -2.57
N ASN A 197 22.56 -11.41 -2.77
CA ASN A 197 21.65 -10.56 -3.54
C ASN A 197 21.56 -10.92 -5.02
N ASN A 198 22.63 -11.47 -5.61
CA ASN A 198 22.61 -11.91 -7.00
C ASN A 198 21.96 -13.28 -7.20
N ASN A 199 21.82 -14.08 -6.15
CA ASN A 199 21.22 -15.43 -6.20
C ASN A 199 20.32 -15.65 -4.99
N PRO A 200 19.33 -14.78 -4.74
CA PRO A 200 18.57 -14.77 -3.50
C PRO A 200 17.81 -16.09 -3.26
N GLU A 201 17.28 -16.70 -4.30
CA GLU A 201 16.51 -17.95 -4.24
C GLU A 201 17.28 -19.09 -3.56
N LYS A 202 18.62 -19.11 -3.71
CA LYS A 202 19.48 -20.11 -3.10
C LYS A 202 19.60 -19.96 -1.58
N TYR A 203 19.44 -18.75 -1.07
CA TYR A 203 19.73 -18.39 0.33
C TYR A 203 18.46 -18.11 1.14
N PHE A 204 17.44 -17.56 0.50
CA PHE A 204 16.12 -17.35 1.08
C PHE A 204 15.22 -18.55 0.80
N THR A 205 15.61 -19.69 1.40
CA THR A 205 14.82 -20.93 1.35
C THR A 205 13.49 -20.76 2.09
N ASP A 206 12.54 -21.70 1.89
CA ASP A 206 11.25 -21.65 2.55
C ASP A 206 11.39 -21.57 4.08
N GLU A 207 12.34 -22.30 4.68
CA GLU A 207 12.63 -22.21 6.13
C GLU A 207 13.07 -20.79 6.56
N VAL A 208 13.95 -20.16 5.78
CA VAL A 208 14.39 -18.78 6.05
C VAL A 208 13.25 -17.81 5.90
N MET A 209 12.43 -17.99 4.85
CA MET A 209 11.26 -17.14 4.61
C MET A 209 10.20 -17.25 5.71
N GLU A 210 9.93 -18.46 6.22
CA GLU A 210 9.02 -18.67 7.36
C GLU A 210 9.52 -17.94 8.62
N ARG A 211 10.81 -18.03 8.91
CA ARG A 211 11.42 -17.31 10.04
C ARG A 211 11.33 -15.79 9.89
N LEU A 212 11.58 -15.28 8.67
CA LEU A 212 11.44 -13.87 8.36
C LEU A 212 9.99 -13.40 8.49
N GLU A 213 9.02 -14.22 8.09
CA GLU A 213 7.60 -13.90 8.22
C GLU A 213 7.19 -13.71 9.68
N VAL A 214 7.68 -14.54 10.59
CA VAL A 214 7.46 -14.36 12.04
C VAL A 214 8.01 -13.01 12.51
N VAL A 215 9.25 -12.69 12.13
CA VAL A 215 9.88 -11.40 12.47
C VAL A 215 9.07 -10.21 11.95
N VAL A 216 8.62 -10.28 10.69
CA VAL A 216 7.82 -9.22 10.08
C VAL A 216 6.48 -9.07 10.78
N ARG A 217 5.80 -10.16 11.10
CA ARG A 217 4.53 -10.12 11.85
C ARG A 217 4.72 -9.42 13.20
N ASP A 218 5.77 -9.75 13.93
CA ASP A 218 6.07 -9.12 15.21
C ASP A 218 6.46 -7.65 15.06
N TYR A 219 7.21 -7.29 14.03
CA TYR A 219 7.60 -5.91 13.74
C TYR A 219 6.39 -4.99 13.48
N PHE A 220 5.34 -5.50 12.83
CA PHE A 220 4.13 -4.73 12.54
C PHE A 220 3.03 -4.87 13.59
N LYS A 221 3.18 -5.76 14.57
CA LYS A 221 2.17 -6.01 15.62
C LYS A 221 2.14 -4.90 16.65
N TYR A 222 0.95 -4.56 17.16
CA TYR A 222 0.79 -3.70 18.33
C TYR A 222 1.28 -4.40 19.60
N GLY A 223 1.87 -3.62 20.53
CA GLY A 223 2.26 -4.11 21.85
C GLY A 223 3.52 -4.97 21.87
N ASN A 224 4.39 -4.85 20.87
CA ASN A 224 5.71 -5.50 20.90
C ASN A 224 6.66 -4.72 21.81
N GLU A 225 7.08 -5.33 22.93
CA GLU A 225 7.97 -4.72 23.93
C GLU A 225 9.43 -4.56 23.45
N ASN A 226 9.82 -5.25 22.38
CA ASN A 226 11.18 -5.21 21.79
C ASN A 226 11.39 -4.05 20.80
N ARG A 227 10.72 -2.92 20.97
CA ARG A 227 10.94 -1.73 20.16
C ARG A 227 12.27 -1.07 20.53
N THR A 228 13.32 -1.35 19.80
CA THR A 228 14.40 -0.38 19.65
C THR A 228 13.87 0.73 18.74
N ASP A 229 13.73 1.93 19.29
CA ASP A 229 13.37 3.14 18.56
C ASP A 229 14.53 3.53 17.60
N ASP A 230 14.59 2.87 16.45
CA ASP A 230 15.46 3.28 15.32
C ASP A 230 14.81 4.43 14.51
N THR A 231 14.10 5.32 15.20
CA THR A 231 13.70 6.62 14.66
C THR A 231 14.61 7.69 15.24
N GLN A 232 15.90 7.65 14.95
CA GLN A 232 16.76 8.82 15.05
C GLN A 232 17.18 9.25 13.66
N GLU A 233 16.63 10.41 13.29
CA GLU A 233 17.25 11.52 12.58
C GLU A 233 17.81 11.27 11.17
N SER A 234 17.03 11.69 10.20
CA SER A 234 17.60 12.44 9.08
C SER A 234 16.73 13.66 8.76
N ASP A 235 16.51 14.51 9.78
CA ASP A 235 16.11 15.89 9.58
C ASP A 235 17.27 16.78 10.02
N SER A 236 18.29 16.91 9.16
CA SER A 236 19.22 18.03 9.18
C SER A 236 20.01 18.06 7.87
N GLU A 237 19.72 19.07 7.12
CA GLU A 237 20.34 19.79 6.00
C GLU A 237 19.59 19.72 4.69
#